data_c2a93ee253da34885ba5e6f2a4bdc334
#
_entry.id   c2a93ee253da34885ba5e6f2a4bdc334
#
_cell.length_a   1.000
_cell.length_b   1.000
_cell.length_c   1.000
_cell.angle_alpha   90.00
_cell.angle_beta   90.00
_cell.angle_gamma   90.00
#
_symmetry.space_group_name_H-M   'P 1'
#
loop_
_entity.id
_entity.type
_entity.pdbx_description
1 polymer ?
#
loop_
_entity_poly.entity_id
_entity_poly.type
_entity_poly.pdbx_seq_one_letter_code
_entity_poly.pdbx_strand_id
1 'polypeptide(L)'
;QRNDYKPLSETARSVMIVPLVTHGAIKGVLTTESDEIDAFGDKDVQLLSVVARSAALALDNAELHRKTEELTIIDELTQAYNYRYFVQKLEEEQRRAVRYDLPLSLVMVDIDWFKRLNDTFGHEHGNKVLSTLSGIIKQCIRDVDIFARYGGEEFVIILPQTPLAEATQIGERIRAQVEAAGIDLGAKEPVHITVSVGVSSYPENGKSHEELISIADKALYRAKDEGRNLVCVM
;
A
#
# COMPACT_ATOMS: atom_id res chain seq x y z
N GLN A 1 -20.21 42.54 -11.26
CA GLN A 1 -19.65 41.90 -10.05
C GLN A 1 -20.52 40.66 -9.78
N ARG A 2 -20.02 39.44 -10.10
CA ARG A 2 -20.64 38.18 -9.66
C ARG A 2 -20.23 37.97 -8.21
N ASN A 3 -21.17 38.03 -7.30
CA ASN A 3 -20.98 37.84 -5.88
C ASN A 3 -21.27 36.39 -5.53
N ASP A 4 -20.44 35.47 -6.07
CA ASP A 4 -20.56 34.01 -5.83
C ASP A 4 -19.71 33.52 -4.62
N TYR A 5 -19.10 34.49 -3.89
CA TYR A 5 -18.37 34.16 -2.69
C TYR A 5 -19.32 33.86 -1.53
N LYS A 6 -19.16 32.70 -0.90
CA LYS A 6 -19.86 32.33 0.34
C LYS A 6 -18.84 32.38 1.48
N PRO A 7 -19.03 33.29 2.47
CA PRO A 7 -18.15 33.31 3.63
C PRO A 7 -18.20 32.00 4.40
N LEU A 8 -17.08 31.61 5.00
CA LEU A 8 -16.97 30.46 5.90
C LEU A 8 -17.59 30.76 7.27
N SER A 9 -17.59 32.07 7.67
CA SER A 9 -18.22 32.55 8.89
C SER A 9 -19.34 33.53 8.60
N GLU A 10 -20.48 33.40 9.27
CA GLU A 10 -21.61 34.34 9.19
C GLU A 10 -21.25 35.71 9.74
N THR A 11 -20.23 35.84 10.55
CA THR A 11 -19.77 37.10 11.15
C THR A 11 -18.67 37.81 10.33
N ALA A 12 -18.23 37.21 9.21
CA ALA A 12 -17.17 37.78 8.39
C ALA A 12 -17.56 39.15 7.82
N ARG A 13 -16.70 40.17 8.07
CA ARG A 13 -16.89 41.56 7.62
C ARG A 13 -15.81 42.04 6.65
N SER A 14 -14.69 41.34 6.59
CA SER A 14 -13.66 41.50 5.55
C SER A 14 -13.11 40.13 5.14
N VAL A 15 -12.66 40.02 3.89
CA VAL A 15 -12.08 38.83 3.32
C VAL A 15 -10.87 39.18 2.48
N MET A 16 -9.84 38.38 2.58
CA MET A 16 -8.66 38.43 1.73
C MET A 16 -8.49 37.11 1.02
N ILE A 17 -8.35 37.14 -0.30
CA ILE A 17 -8.19 35.94 -1.15
C ILE A 17 -6.92 36.09 -1.95
N VAL A 18 -6.03 35.10 -1.85
CA VAL A 18 -4.77 35.05 -2.57
C VAL A 18 -4.70 33.77 -3.39
N PRO A 19 -4.36 33.82 -4.69
CA PRO A 19 -4.28 32.62 -5.52
C PRO A 19 -3.04 31.76 -5.17
N LEU A 20 -3.24 30.46 -5.18
CA LEU A 20 -2.17 29.45 -5.15
C LEU A 20 -1.69 29.23 -6.60
N VAL A 21 -0.55 29.81 -6.96
CA VAL A 21 -0.04 29.77 -8.34
C VAL A 21 1.26 28.99 -8.41
N THR A 22 1.34 28.01 -9.33
CA THR A 22 2.58 27.32 -9.71
C THR A 22 2.68 27.25 -11.23
N HIS A 23 3.85 27.45 -11.78
CA HIS A 23 4.13 27.38 -13.23
C HIS A 23 3.12 28.16 -14.10
N GLY A 24 2.63 29.31 -13.59
CA GLY A 24 1.67 30.15 -14.28
C GLY A 24 0.20 29.67 -14.26
N ALA A 25 -0.08 28.56 -13.58
CA ALA A 25 -1.45 28.02 -13.41
C ALA A 25 -1.96 28.26 -11.97
N ILE A 26 -3.24 28.59 -11.85
CA ILE A 26 -3.91 28.69 -10.55
C ILE A 26 -4.35 27.30 -10.13
N LYS A 27 -3.81 26.80 -9.01
CA LYS A 27 -4.16 25.50 -8.40
C LYS A 27 -5.30 25.61 -7.38
N GLY A 28 -5.52 26.79 -6.86
CA GLY A 28 -6.55 27.06 -5.84
C GLY A 28 -6.45 28.48 -5.32
N VAL A 29 -7.13 28.73 -4.23
CA VAL A 29 -7.07 30.02 -3.50
C VAL A 29 -6.89 29.78 -2.01
N LEU A 30 -6.17 30.69 -1.36
CA LEU A 30 -6.09 30.78 0.08
C LEU A 30 -6.95 31.94 0.55
N THR A 31 -7.90 31.66 1.44
CA THR A 31 -8.86 32.67 1.93
C THR A 31 -8.66 32.89 3.42
N THR A 32 -8.68 34.13 3.82
CA THR A 32 -8.68 34.56 5.22
C THR A 32 -9.84 35.51 5.45
N GLU A 33 -10.59 35.32 6.54
CA GLU A 33 -11.73 36.14 6.93
C GLU A 33 -11.51 36.78 8.31
N SER A 34 -12.13 37.93 8.53
CA SER A 34 -12.16 38.64 9.81
C SER A 34 -13.57 39.20 10.08
N ASP A 35 -13.96 39.27 11.34
CA ASP A 35 -15.14 39.94 11.84
C ASP A 35 -14.99 41.46 11.98
N GLU A 36 -13.77 42.00 11.78
CA GLU A 36 -13.49 43.42 11.72
C GLU A 36 -13.63 43.98 10.29
N ILE A 37 -14.03 45.23 10.15
CA ILE A 37 -14.06 45.93 8.86
C ILE A 37 -12.65 46.39 8.53
N ASP A 38 -12.24 46.28 7.25
CA ASP A 38 -10.92 46.69 6.76
C ASP A 38 -9.73 46.06 7.54
N ALA A 39 -9.90 44.81 7.99
CA ALA A 39 -8.93 44.10 8.81
C ALA A 39 -7.60 43.82 8.11
N PHE A 40 -7.55 43.85 6.77
CA PHE A 40 -6.40 43.42 6.00
C PHE A 40 -5.74 44.59 5.24
N GLY A 41 -4.48 44.81 5.45
CA GLY A 41 -3.66 45.81 4.74
C GLY A 41 -2.64 45.17 3.79
N ASP A 42 -1.85 46.03 3.11
CA ASP A 42 -0.84 45.60 2.14
C ASP A 42 0.19 44.61 2.71
N LYS A 43 0.54 44.75 4.01
CA LYS A 43 1.47 43.84 4.69
C LYS A 43 0.88 42.44 4.83
N ASP A 44 -0.43 42.33 5.11
CA ASP A 44 -1.12 41.08 5.25
C ASP A 44 -1.26 40.37 3.90
N VAL A 45 -1.54 41.13 2.83
CA VAL A 45 -1.52 40.63 1.45
C VAL A 45 -0.14 40.05 1.09
N GLN A 46 0.95 40.77 1.44
CA GLN A 46 2.31 40.31 1.18
C GLN A 46 2.62 39.03 1.96
N LEU A 47 2.31 39.01 3.26
CA LEU A 47 2.52 37.82 4.10
C LEU A 47 1.72 36.61 3.57
N LEU A 48 0.43 36.80 3.32
CA LEU A 48 -0.43 35.70 2.83
C LEU A 48 0.02 35.23 1.45
N SER A 49 0.54 36.13 0.60
CA SER A 49 1.10 35.77 -0.71
C SER A 49 2.35 34.87 -0.60
N VAL A 50 3.20 35.09 0.41
CA VAL A 50 4.35 34.22 0.68
C VAL A 50 3.89 32.83 1.12
N VAL A 51 2.91 32.76 2.05
CA VAL A 51 2.32 31.50 2.50
C VAL A 51 1.64 30.78 1.34
N ALA A 52 0.85 31.50 0.54
CA ALA A 52 0.16 30.95 -0.63
C ALA A 52 1.13 30.34 -1.64
N ARG A 53 2.27 31.01 -1.89
CA ARG A 53 3.32 30.49 -2.78
C ARG A 53 3.97 29.22 -2.25
N SER A 54 4.26 29.19 -0.95
CA SER A 54 4.83 28.00 -0.29
C SER A 54 3.84 26.82 -0.31
N ALA A 55 2.57 27.07 -0.02
CA ALA A 55 1.52 26.07 -0.08
C ALA A 55 1.30 25.54 -1.51
N ALA A 56 1.30 26.45 -2.51
CA ALA A 56 1.18 26.07 -3.91
C ALA A 56 2.31 25.14 -4.36
N LEU A 57 3.56 25.44 -3.97
CA LEU A 57 4.73 24.61 -4.27
C LEU A 57 4.66 23.26 -3.58
N ALA A 58 4.23 23.21 -2.33
CA ALA A 58 4.05 21.95 -1.60
C ALA A 58 2.99 21.06 -2.25
N LEU A 59 1.86 21.64 -2.68
CA LEU A 59 0.80 20.92 -3.41
C LEU A 59 1.31 20.37 -4.76
N ASP A 60 2.07 21.18 -5.50
CA ASP A 60 2.62 20.77 -6.80
C ASP A 60 3.64 19.63 -6.64
N ASN A 61 4.51 19.71 -5.64
CA ASN A 61 5.45 18.64 -5.30
C ASN A 61 4.73 17.35 -4.90
N ALA A 62 3.68 17.43 -4.09
CA ALA A 62 2.87 16.28 -3.71
C ALA A 62 2.16 15.65 -4.93
N GLU A 63 1.64 16.48 -5.85
CA GLU A 63 1.01 16.01 -7.08
C GLU A 63 2.03 15.32 -8.02
N LEU A 64 3.22 15.89 -8.17
CA LEU A 64 4.31 15.31 -8.95
C LEU A 64 4.79 13.99 -8.34
N HIS A 65 4.95 13.93 -7.02
CA HIS A 65 5.32 12.70 -6.31
C HIS A 65 4.29 11.60 -6.54
N ARG A 66 3.01 11.91 -6.34
CA ARG A 66 1.91 10.98 -6.62
C ARG A 66 1.90 10.48 -8.07
N LYS A 67 2.14 11.36 -9.05
CA LYS A 67 2.25 10.95 -10.47
C LYS A 67 3.45 10.04 -10.72
N THR A 68 4.57 10.29 -10.06
CA THR A 68 5.77 9.44 -10.17
C THR A 68 5.50 8.07 -9.54
N GLU A 69 4.89 8.01 -8.36
CA GLU A 69 4.45 6.76 -7.73
C GLU A 69 3.43 6.00 -8.60
N GLU A 70 2.54 6.72 -9.30
CA GLU A 70 1.61 6.11 -10.25
C GLU A 70 2.29 5.47 -11.47
N LEU A 71 3.46 5.93 -11.84
CA LEU A 71 4.25 5.38 -12.95
C LEU A 71 5.15 4.21 -12.51
N THR A 72 5.47 4.10 -11.22
CA THR A 72 6.25 2.98 -10.72
C THR A 72 5.36 1.75 -10.56
N ILE A 73 5.88 0.60 -10.89
CA ILE A 73 5.23 -0.70 -10.66
C ILE A 73 5.83 -1.45 -9.48
N ILE A 74 6.84 -0.85 -8.85
CA ILE A 74 7.63 -1.43 -7.77
C ILE A 74 7.38 -0.64 -6.47
N ASP A 75 7.23 -1.35 -5.36
CA ASP A 75 7.25 -0.79 -4.01
C ASP A 75 8.71 -0.49 -3.61
N GLU A 76 9.01 0.76 -3.28
CA GLU A 76 10.38 1.23 -3.02
C GLU A 76 11.03 0.53 -1.82
N LEU A 77 10.26 0.22 -0.78
CA LEU A 77 10.76 -0.38 0.44
C LEU A 77 11.13 -1.86 0.25
N THR A 78 10.23 -2.62 -0.35
CA THR A 78 10.33 -4.08 -0.43
C THR A 78 10.88 -4.57 -1.77
N GLN A 79 10.94 -3.68 -2.77
CA GLN A 79 11.33 -4.04 -4.13
C GLN A 79 10.46 -5.17 -4.72
N ALA A 80 9.26 -5.37 -4.17
CA ALA A 80 8.19 -6.18 -4.73
C ALA A 80 7.38 -5.35 -5.73
N TYR A 81 6.57 -5.97 -6.55
CA TYR A 81 5.58 -5.21 -7.31
C TYR A 81 4.58 -4.53 -6.38
N ASN A 82 3.98 -3.42 -6.81
CA ASN A 82 2.94 -2.75 -6.05
C ASN A 82 1.55 -3.39 -6.30
N TYR A 83 0.57 -3.01 -5.47
CA TYR A 83 -0.81 -3.49 -5.56
C TYR A 83 -1.45 -3.30 -6.95
N ARG A 84 -1.20 -2.14 -7.60
CA ARG A 84 -1.76 -1.85 -8.92
C ARG A 84 -1.28 -2.85 -9.98
N TYR A 85 0.01 -3.11 -10.02
CA TYR A 85 0.60 -4.08 -10.94
C TYR A 85 0.11 -5.50 -10.64
N PHE A 86 -0.04 -5.84 -9.35
CA PHE A 86 -0.61 -7.12 -8.94
C PHE A 86 -2.01 -7.34 -9.54
N VAL A 87 -2.94 -6.39 -9.35
CA VAL A 87 -4.32 -6.52 -9.86
C VAL A 87 -4.34 -6.69 -11.38
N GLN A 88 -3.57 -5.86 -12.09
CA GLN A 88 -3.47 -5.97 -13.54
C GLN A 88 -2.94 -7.35 -13.97
N LYS A 89 -1.90 -7.85 -13.32
CA LYS A 89 -1.28 -9.13 -13.65
C LYS A 89 -2.15 -10.32 -13.28
N LEU A 90 -2.84 -10.27 -12.17
CA LEU A 90 -3.76 -11.34 -11.80
C LEU A 90 -4.89 -11.50 -12.83
N GLU A 91 -5.45 -10.38 -13.30
CA GLU A 91 -6.46 -10.40 -14.36
C GLU A 91 -5.92 -10.95 -15.69
N GLU A 92 -4.68 -10.59 -16.06
CA GLU A 92 -4.01 -11.11 -17.26
C GLU A 92 -3.76 -12.63 -17.16
N GLU A 93 -3.19 -13.09 -16.04
CA GLU A 93 -2.89 -14.51 -15.83
C GLU A 93 -4.15 -15.36 -15.69
N GLN A 94 -5.21 -14.82 -15.09
CA GLN A 94 -6.49 -15.53 -15.05
C GLN A 94 -7.10 -15.70 -16.45
N ARG A 95 -7.10 -14.66 -17.29
CA ARG A 95 -7.55 -14.80 -18.68
C ARG A 95 -6.74 -15.85 -19.43
N ARG A 96 -5.43 -15.94 -19.16
CA ARG A 96 -4.56 -16.97 -19.72
C ARG A 96 -4.93 -18.37 -19.20
N ALA A 97 -5.11 -18.51 -17.86
CA ALA A 97 -5.49 -19.75 -17.21
C ALA A 97 -6.80 -20.32 -17.78
N VAL A 98 -7.83 -19.48 -17.87
CA VAL A 98 -9.13 -19.86 -18.46
C VAL A 98 -8.99 -20.27 -19.94
N ARG A 99 -8.22 -19.51 -20.72
CA ARG A 99 -8.07 -19.77 -22.18
C ARG A 99 -7.38 -21.08 -22.49
N TYR A 100 -6.41 -21.47 -21.66
CA TYR A 100 -5.56 -22.63 -21.92
C TYR A 100 -5.81 -23.80 -20.97
N ASP A 101 -6.85 -23.68 -20.14
CA ASP A 101 -7.20 -24.68 -19.10
C ASP A 101 -6.01 -25.03 -18.18
N LEU A 102 -5.35 -23.99 -17.68
CA LEU A 102 -4.16 -24.09 -16.82
C LEU A 102 -4.52 -23.69 -15.38
N PRO A 103 -3.91 -24.33 -14.38
CA PRO A 103 -4.10 -23.90 -12.99
C PRO A 103 -3.44 -22.53 -12.74
N LEU A 104 -4.03 -21.77 -11.84
CA LEU A 104 -3.49 -20.49 -11.38
C LEU A 104 -3.74 -20.39 -9.88
N SER A 105 -2.72 -20.22 -9.09
CA SER A 105 -2.86 -20.06 -7.64
C SER A 105 -2.46 -18.67 -7.16
N LEU A 106 -3.07 -18.29 -6.04
CA LEU A 106 -2.79 -17.06 -5.33
C LEU A 106 -2.41 -17.41 -3.88
N VAL A 107 -1.31 -16.83 -3.40
CA VAL A 107 -0.85 -16.96 -2.02
C VAL A 107 -0.82 -15.58 -1.38
N MET A 108 -1.58 -15.39 -0.30
CA MET A 108 -1.53 -14.18 0.52
C MET A 108 -0.76 -14.45 1.80
N VAL A 109 0.12 -13.53 2.17
CA VAL A 109 1.03 -13.64 3.33
C VAL A 109 0.91 -12.38 4.15
N ASP A 110 0.81 -12.52 5.47
CA ASP A 110 0.74 -11.41 6.41
C ASP A 110 1.65 -11.66 7.61
N ILE A 111 2.35 -10.63 8.07
CA ILE A 111 3.25 -10.72 9.22
C ILE A 111 2.46 -10.76 10.51
N ASP A 112 2.60 -11.83 11.26
CA ASP A 112 1.95 -11.99 12.55
C ASP A 112 2.45 -10.94 13.56
N TRP A 113 1.51 -10.26 14.22
CA TRP A 113 1.79 -9.29 15.28
C TRP A 113 2.65 -8.09 14.84
N PHE A 114 2.65 -7.72 13.56
CA PHE A 114 3.50 -6.63 13.03
C PHE A 114 3.29 -5.30 13.75
N LYS A 115 2.05 -4.95 14.10
CA LYS A 115 1.76 -3.76 14.91
C LYS A 115 2.51 -3.78 16.23
N ARG A 116 2.49 -4.93 16.96
CA ARG A 116 3.22 -5.07 18.22
C ARG A 116 4.73 -4.94 18.06
N LEU A 117 5.26 -5.43 16.94
CA LEU A 117 6.68 -5.26 16.59
C LEU A 117 7.01 -3.78 16.41
N ASN A 118 6.20 -3.04 15.64
CA ASN A 118 6.37 -1.60 15.45
C ASN A 118 6.24 -0.82 16.76
N ASP A 119 5.28 -1.16 17.60
CA ASP A 119 5.09 -0.54 18.91
C ASP A 119 6.29 -0.77 19.85
N THR A 120 7.01 -1.89 19.67
CA THR A 120 8.16 -2.27 20.52
C THR A 120 9.48 -1.71 19.99
N PHE A 121 9.73 -1.77 18.67
CA PHE A 121 11.02 -1.47 18.06
C PHE A 121 11.01 -0.21 17.19
N GLY A 122 9.83 0.36 16.91
CA GLY A 122 9.66 1.51 16.03
C GLY A 122 9.52 1.14 14.55
N HIS A 123 8.99 2.08 13.77
CA HIS A 123 8.68 1.89 12.34
C HIS A 123 9.90 1.62 11.46
N GLU A 124 11.07 2.16 11.80
CA GLU A 124 12.30 1.89 11.03
C GLU A 124 12.69 0.41 11.07
N HIS A 125 12.55 -0.23 12.23
CA HIS A 125 12.79 -1.66 12.38
C HIS A 125 11.69 -2.49 11.69
N GLY A 126 10.44 -2.03 11.72
CA GLY A 126 9.36 -2.62 10.93
C GLY A 126 9.66 -2.61 9.42
N ASN A 127 10.20 -1.51 8.91
CA ASN A 127 10.64 -1.40 7.52
C ASN A 127 11.76 -2.42 7.19
N LYS A 128 12.71 -2.62 8.11
CA LYS A 128 13.76 -3.63 7.95
C LYS A 128 13.18 -5.05 7.91
N VAL A 129 12.17 -5.34 8.75
CA VAL A 129 11.43 -6.61 8.74
C VAL A 129 10.74 -6.83 7.40
N LEU A 130 10.02 -5.83 6.87
CA LEU A 130 9.34 -5.91 5.58
C LEU A 130 10.31 -6.19 4.43
N SER A 131 11.45 -5.50 4.39
CA SER A 131 12.49 -5.72 3.37
C SER A 131 13.12 -7.11 3.49
N THR A 132 13.37 -7.59 4.72
CA THR A 132 13.92 -8.93 4.96
C THR A 132 12.94 -10.02 4.52
N LEU A 133 11.65 -9.88 4.90
CA LEU A 133 10.60 -10.81 4.47
C LEU A 133 10.49 -10.86 2.95
N SER A 134 10.52 -9.71 2.29
CA SER A 134 10.52 -9.64 0.82
C SER A 134 11.67 -10.46 0.21
N GLY A 135 12.87 -10.34 0.78
CA GLY A 135 14.03 -11.13 0.36
C GLY A 135 13.83 -12.64 0.53
N ILE A 136 13.26 -13.07 1.65
CA ILE A 136 12.95 -14.48 1.92
C ILE A 136 11.91 -15.01 0.92
N ILE A 137 10.82 -14.27 0.70
CA ILE A 137 9.77 -14.68 -0.25
C ILE A 137 10.35 -14.85 -1.66
N LYS A 138 11.17 -13.91 -2.13
CA LYS A 138 11.82 -13.97 -3.45
C LYS A 138 12.68 -15.23 -3.63
N GLN A 139 13.31 -15.73 -2.58
CA GLN A 139 14.08 -16.97 -2.62
C GLN A 139 13.20 -18.23 -2.65
N CYS A 140 11.93 -18.09 -2.27
CA CYS A 140 10.97 -19.19 -2.23
C CYS A 140 10.16 -19.35 -3.52
N ILE A 141 10.26 -18.46 -4.47
CA ILE A 141 9.43 -18.42 -5.68
C ILE A 141 10.30 -18.44 -6.95
N ARG A 142 9.68 -18.68 -8.09
CA ARG A 142 10.33 -18.70 -9.42
C ARG A 142 10.34 -17.31 -10.03
N ASP A 143 11.20 -17.06 -11.01
CA ASP A 143 11.24 -15.78 -11.76
C ASP A 143 9.95 -15.47 -12.53
N VAL A 144 9.16 -16.51 -12.88
CA VAL A 144 7.88 -16.37 -13.57
C VAL A 144 6.72 -16.05 -12.62
N ASP A 145 6.90 -16.24 -11.32
CA ASP A 145 5.91 -15.94 -10.30
C ASP A 145 5.89 -14.41 -10.06
N ILE A 146 4.72 -13.87 -9.79
CA ILE A 146 4.55 -12.43 -9.62
C ILE A 146 4.36 -12.14 -8.15
N PHE A 147 5.34 -11.48 -7.55
CA PHE A 147 5.37 -11.14 -6.13
C PHE A 147 5.12 -9.66 -5.92
N ALA A 148 4.11 -9.32 -5.13
CA ALA A 148 3.70 -7.94 -4.87
C ALA A 148 3.45 -7.67 -3.38
N ARG A 149 3.56 -6.40 -3.00
CA ARG A 149 3.08 -5.88 -1.73
C ARG A 149 1.61 -5.51 -1.89
N TYR A 150 0.74 -6.18 -1.13
CA TYR A 150 -0.71 -5.99 -1.18
C TYR A 150 -1.16 -4.80 -0.33
N GLY A 151 -0.57 -4.64 0.85
CA GLY A 151 -0.87 -3.60 1.83
C GLY A 151 0.29 -3.32 2.76
N GLY A 152 0.04 -2.74 3.92
CA GLY A 152 1.05 -2.34 4.90
C GLY A 152 2.06 -3.45 5.24
N GLU A 153 1.57 -4.58 5.73
CA GLU A 153 2.34 -5.76 6.14
C GLU A 153 1.96 -7.02 5.36
N GLU A 154 1.15 -6.86 4.31
CA GLU A 154 0.59 -7.92 3.51
C GLU A 154 1.30 -8.04 2.17
N PHE A 155 1.59 -9.27 1.78
CA PHE A 155 2.19 -9.62 0.50
C PHE A 155 1.32 -10.64 -0.25
N VAL A 156 1.48 -10.66 -1.57
CA VAL A 156 0.72 -11.56 -2.43
C VAL A 156 1.60 -12.11 -3.53
N ILE A 157 1.40 -13.38 -3.88
CA ILE A 157 2.14 -14.06 -4.93
C ILE A 157 1.14 -14.70 -5.89
N ILE A 158 1.26 -14.36 -7.18
CA ILE A 158 0.55 -15.06 -8.25
C ILE A 158 1.47 -16.18 -8.73
N LEU A 159 0.96 -17.39 -8.78
CA LEU A 159 1.67 -18.59 -9.19
C LEU A 159 1.02 -19.16 -10.48
N PRO A 160 1.48 -18.73 -11.67
CA PRO A 160 0.97 -19.25 -12.94
C PRO A 160 1.27 -20.75 -13.08
N GLN A 161 0.35 -21.48 -13.69
CA GLN A 161 0.46 -22.92 -13.97
C GLN A 161 0.83 -23.76 -12.73
N THR A 162 0.30 -23.37 -11.58
CA THR A 162 0.60 -24.00 -10.29
C THR A 162 -0.71 -24.44 -9.63
N PRO A 163 -0.95 -25.73 -9.43
CA PRO A 163 -2.15 -26.24 -8.77
C PRO A 163 -2.11 -25.97 -7.25
N LEU A 164 -3.27 -26.08 -6.60
CA LEU A 164 -3.46 -25.78 -5.19
C LEU A 164 -2.47 -26.49 -4.27
N ALA A 165 -2.22 -27.78 -4.50
CA ALA A 165 -1.30 -28.57 -3.68
C ALA A 165 0.14 -28.02 -3.72
N GLU A 166 0.65 -27.65 -4.91
CA GLU A 166 1.98 -27.06 -5.05
C GLU A 166 2.04 -25.65 -4.45
N ALA A 167 0.99 -24.83 -4.66
CA ALA A 167 0.89 -23.50 -4.08
C ALA A 167 0.91 -23.55 -2.55
N THR A 168 0.21 -24.53 -1.96
CA THR A 168 0.22 -24.77 -0.51
C THR A 168 1.63 -25.13 -0.01
N GLN A 169 2.38 -25.95 -0.75
CA GLN A 169 3.77 -26.27 -0.42
C GLN A 169 4.69 -25.04 -0.51
N ILE A 170 4.45 -24.14 -1.48
CA ILE A 170 5.18 -22.87 -1.57
C ILE A 170 4.87 -21.99 -0.37
N GLY A 171 3.57 -21.87 0.02
CA GLY A 171 3.15 -21.17 1.22
C GLY A 171 3.83 -21.70 2.49
N GLU A 172 3.87 -23.02 2.66
CA GLU A 172 4.53 -23.66 3.81
C GLU A 172 6.04 -23.45 3.80
N ARG A 173 6.67 -23.47 2.63
CA ARG A 173 8.10 -23.15 2.50
C ARG A 173 8.39 -21.70 2.94
N ILE A 174 7.57 -20.75 2.51
CA ILE A 174 7.69 -19.34 2.94
C ILE A 174 7.53 -19.25 4.46
N ARG A 175 6.46 -19.81 5.01
CA ARG A 175 6.20 -19.81 6.45
C ARG A 175 7.38 -20.35 7.25
N ALA A 176 7.87 -21.52 6.88
CA ALA A 176 8.96 -22.19 7.60
C ALA A 176 10.29 -21.43 7.50
N GLN A 177 10.60 -20.84 6.34
CA GLN A 177 11.81 -20.03 6.18
C GLN A 177 11.74 -18.72 6.98
N VAL A 178 10.57 -18.10 7.04
CA VAL A 178 10.37 -16.89 7.86
C VAL A 178 10.50 -17.21 9.34
N GLU A 179 9.87 -18.29 9.82
CA GLU A 179 9.95 -18.74 11.20
C GLU A 179 11.40 -19.05 11.62
N ALA A 180 12.18 -19.65 10.73
CA ALA A 180 13.58 -19.98 10.99
C ALA A 180 14.52 -18.76 10.91
N ALA A 181 14.10 -17.69 10.24
CA ALA A 181 14.94 -16.52 10.04
C ALA A 181 15.06 -15.67 11.31
N GLY A 182 16.28 -15.39 11.72
CA GLY A 182 16.58 -14.37 12.73
C GLY A 182 16.87 -13.03 12.06
N ILE A 183 16.12 -12.00 12.44
CA ILE A 183 16.29 -10.65 11.88
C ILE A 183 17.07 -9.80 12.90
N ASP A 184 18.23 -9.32 12.49
CA ASP A 184 19.03 -8.41 13.31
C ASP A 184 18.39 -7.02 13.32
N LEU A 185 17.79 -6.64 14.43
CA LEU A 185 17.23 -5.30 14.68
C LEU A 185 18.08 -4.48 15.65
N GLY A 186 19.35 -4.84 15.86
CA GLY A 186 20.24 -4.18 16.84
C GLY A 186 19.93 -4.55 18.30
N ALA A 187 19.07 -5.55 18.54
CA ALA A 187 18.82 -6.12 19.85
C ALA A 187 19.96 -7.11 20.22
N LYS A 188 19.99 -7.56 21.49
CA LYS A 188 21.01 -8.54 21.94
C LYS A 188 20.93 -9.87 21.20
N GLU A 189 19.74 -10.26 20.77
CA GLU A 189 19.47 -11.47 20.02
C GLU A 189 18.64 -11.12 18.78
N PRO A 190 18.77 -11.91 17.68
CA PRO A 190 17.92 -11.73 16.51
C PRO A 190 16.42 -11.86 16.86
N VAL A 191 15.60 -11.01 16.25
CA VAL A 191 14.15 -11.07 16.42
C VAL A 191 13.57 -12.09 15.43
N HIS A 192 12.74 -12.99 15.90
CA HIS A 192 12.00 -13.93 15.08
C HIS A 192 10.59 -13.43 14.86
N ILE A 193 10.12 -13.56 13.64
CA ILE A 193 8.74 -13.28 13.24
C ILE A 193 8.11 -14.53 12.66
N THR A 194 6.80 -14.56 12.60
CA THR A 194 6.03 -15.57 11.88
C THR A 194 5.10 -14.92 10.87
N VAL A 195 4.58 -15.72 9.96
CA VAL A 195 3.60 -15.27 8.96
C VAL A 195 2.42 -16.22 8.93
N SER A 196 1.23 -15.67 8.74
CA SER A 196 0.04 -16.42 8.37
C SER A 196 -0.13 -16.37 6.85
N VAL A 197 -0.59 -17.46 6.27
CA VAL A 197 -0.68 -17.63 4.81
C VAL A 197 -2.05 -18.17 4.41
N GLY A 198 -2.67 -17.53 3.43
CA GLY A 198 -3.89 -18.00 2.78
C GLY A 198 -3.65 -18.35 1.32
N VAL A 199 -4.20 -19.47 0.87
CA VAL A 199 -4.01 -19.96 -0.51
C VAL A 199 -5.34 -20.19 -1.19
N SER A 200 -5.43 -19.77 -2.46
CA SER A 200 -6.54 -20.09 -3.36
C SER A 200 -6.03 -20.53 -4.73
N SER A 201 -6.85 -21.25 -5.50
CA SER A 201 -6.48 -21.76 -6.81
C SER A 201 -7.66 -21.81 -7.78
N TYR A 202 -7.41 -21.43 -9.02
CA TYR A 202 -8.28 -21.71 -10.16
C TYR A 202 -7.86 -23.04 -10.81
N PRO A 203 -8.79 -23.91 -11.21
CA PRO A 203 -10.25 -23.78 -11.05
C PRO A 203 -10.79 -24.37 -9.73
N GLU A 204 -9.93 -24.87 -8.83
CA GLU A 204 -10.31 -25.74 -7.71
C GLU A 204 -11.26 -25.06 -6.72
N ASN A 205 -10.97 -23.85 -6.27
CA ASN A 205 -11.78 -23.14 -5.29
C ASN A 205 -12.12 -21.69 -5.65
N GLY A 206 -11.68 -21.17 -6.81
CA GLY A 206 -12.05 -19.86 -7.31
C GLY A 206 -12.19 -19.87 -8.84
N LYS A 207 -13.13 -19.09 -9.39
CA LYS A 207 -13.40 -19.02 -10.85
C LYS A 207 -13.08 -17.66 -11.45
N SER A 208 -12.99 -16.61 -10.64
CA SER A 208 -12.62 -15.26 -11.07
C SER A 208 -11.47 -14.72 -10.20
N HIS A 209 -10.79 -13.68 -10.68
CA HIS A 209 -9.69 -13.07 -9.93
C HIS A 209 -10.16 -12.47 -8.61
N GLU A 210 -11.39 -11.93 -8.56
CA GLU A 210 -12.00 -11.44 -7.33
C GLU A 210 -12.29 -12.57 -6.36
N GLU A 211 -12.79 -13.72 -6.87
CA GLU A 211 -13.01 -14.91 -6.05
C GLU A 211 -11.69 -15.45 -5.49
N LEU A 212 -10.62 -15.51 -6.30
CA LEU A 212 -9.30 -15.94 -5.83
C LEU A 212 -8.79 -15.06 -4.70
N ILE A 213 -8.88 -13.72 -4.84
CA ILE A 213 -8.51 -12.78 -3.78
C ILE A 213 -9.36 -13.02 -2.53
N SER A 214 -10.68 -13.07 -2.67
CA SER A 214 -11.60 -13.26 -1.54
C SER A 214 -11.36 -14.56 -0.78
N ILE A 215 -11.06 -15.65 -1.51
CA ILE A 215 -10.83 -16.97 -0.92
C ILE A 215 -9.47 -17.02 -0.22
N ALA A 216 -8.41 -16.46 -0.83
CA ALA A 216 -7.10 -16.38 -0.21
C ALA A 216 -7.14 -15.50 1.08
N ASP A 217 -7.88 -14.39 1.04
CA ASP A 217 -8.08 -13.51 2.21
C ASP A 217 -8.82 -14.24 3.35
N LYS A 218 -9.91 -14.97 3.04
CA LYS A 218 -10.61 -15.78 4.04
C LYS A 218 -9.74 -16.88 4.62
N ALA A 219 -8.92 -17.53 3.79
CA ALA A 219 -7.97 -18.53 4.24
C ALA A 219 -6.89 -17.90 5.13
N LEU A 220 -6.38 -16.74 4.79
CA LEU A 220 -5.44 -15.98 5.63
C LEU A 220 -6.06 -15.58 6.97
N TYR A 221 -7.30 -15.08 6.95
CA TYR A 221 -8.02 -14.76 8.18
C TYR A 221 -8.17 -15.98 9.07
N ARG A 222 -8.52 -17.14 8.49
CA ARG A 222 -8.61 -18.40 9.20
C ARG A 222 -7.26 -18.80 9.82
N ALA A 223 -6.16 -18.68 9.09
CA ALA A 223 -4.82 -18.93 9.63
C ALA A 223 -4.51 -18.05 10.86
N LYS A 224 -4.90 -16.77 10.81
CA LYS A 224 -4.75 -15.85 11.95
C LYS A 224 -5.64 -16.25 13.15
N ASP A 225 -6.85 -16.73 12.90
CA ASP A 225 -7.80 -17.12 13.94
C ASP A 225 -7.44 -18.47 14.60
N GLU A 226 -6.94 -19.43 13.84
CA GLU A 226 -6.51 -20.76 14.30
C GLU A 226 -5.17 -20.77 15.04
N GLY A 227 -4.54 -19.61 15.26
CA GLY A 227 -3.32 -19.51 16.10
C GLY A 227 -2.13 -18.87 15.43
N ARG A 228 -2.25 -18.41 14.20
CA ARG A 228 -1.17 -17.82 13.38
C ARG A 228 -0.07 -18.82 13.01
N ASN A 229 0.97 -18.34 12.30
CA ASN A 229 2.07 -19.20 11.84
C ASN A 229 1.57 -20.47 11.14
N LEU A 230 0.56 -20.33 10.29
CA LEU A 230 -0.15 -21.41 9.61
C LEU A 230 -0.38 -21.08 8.14
N VAL A 231 -0.50 -22.13 7.34
CA VAL A 231 -0.99 -22.05 5.96
C VAL A 231 -2.39 -22.65 5.92
N CYS A 232 -3.37 -21.88 5.45
CA CYS A 232 -4.74 -22.32 5.28
C CYS A 232 -5.18 -22.27 3.83
N VAL A 233 -6.08 -23.21 3.50
CA VAL A 233 -6.80 -23.33 2.23
C VAL A 233 -8.29 -23.37 2.55
N MET A 234 -9.13 -22.77 1.69
CA MET A 234 -10.59 -22.84 1.81
C MET A 234 -11.18 -23.92 0.91
#